data_6425dd872763eb1ad6764036e6daa6e1
#
_entry.id   6425dd872763eb1ad6764036e6daa6e1
#
_cell.length_a   1.000
_cell.length_b   1.000
_cell.length_c   1.000
_cell.angle_alpha   90.00
_cell.angle_beta   90.00
_cell.angle_gamma   90.00
#
_symmetry.space_group_name_H-M   'P 1'
#
loop_
_entity.id
_entity.type
_entity.pdbx_description
1 polymer ?
#
loop_
_entity_poly.entity_id
_entity_poly.type
_entity_poly.pdbx_seq_one_letter_code
_entity_poly.pdbx_strand_id
1 'polypeptide(L)' 'MITSVEKQYDRFGFCSYKIIKNNVEWSVPLDEANTDYQAIQEWISEGNTVIDNPPE' A
#
# COMPACT_ATOMS: atom_id res chain seq x y z
N MET A 1 -4.67 -11.56 5.65
CA MET A 1 -3.21 -11.42 5.36
C MET A 1 -3.00 -10.68 4.05
N ILE A 2 -2.09 -9.72 4.04
CA ILE A 2 -1.79 -8.94 2.84
C ILE A 2 -1.04 -9.81 1.83
N THR A 3 -1.54 -9.86 0.61
CA THR A 3 -0.92 -10.62 -0.49
C THR A 3 0.04 -9.74 -1.28
N SER A 4 -0.35 -8.51 -1.55
CA SER A 4 0.48 -7.56 -2.28
C SER A 4 0.13 -6.13 -1.90
N VAL A 5 1.07 -5.24 -2.12
CA VAL A 5 0.91 -3.80 -1.88
C VAL A 5 1.43 -3.05 -3.08
N GLU A 6 0.65 -2.10 -3.58
CA GLU A 6 1.01 -1.28 -4.72
C GLU A 6 0.85 0.20 -4.36
N LYS A 7 1.83 1.02 -4.75
CA LYS A 7 1.73 2.46 -4.58
C LYS A 7 0.80 3.05 -5.63
N GLN A 8 -0.11 3.92 -5.21
CA GLN A 8 -1.01 4.63 -6.10
C GLN A 8 -0.55 6.08 -6.22
N TYR A 9 -0.50 6.56 -7.44
CA TYR A 9 -0.07 7.92 -7.74
C TYR A 9 -1.19 8.70 -8.42
N ASP A 10 -1.26 10.00 -8.17
CA ASP A 10 -2.11 10.92 -8.91
C ASP A 10 -1.20 11.96 -9.59
N ARG A 11 -1.81 13.02 -10.14
CA ARG A 11 -1.04 14.08 -10.80
C ARG A 11 -0.10 14.84 -9.87
N PHE A 12 -0.31 14.72 -8.57
CA PHE A 12 0.50 15.41 -7.56
C PHE A 12 1.54 14.49 -6.91
N GLY A 13 1.53 13.21 -7.27
CA GLY A 13 2.49 12.23 -6.76
C GLY A 13 1.84 11.11 -5.97
N PHE A 14 2.59 10.51 -5.05
CA PHE A 14 2.14 9.37 -4.27
C PHE A 14 1.04 9.79 -3.29
N CYS A 15 -0.14 9.17 -3.39
CA CYS A 15 -1.28 9.55 -2.57
C CYS A 15 -1.83 8.44 -1.68
N SER A 16 -1.61 7.18 -2.00
CA SER A 16 -2.14 6.09 -1.18
C SER A 16 -1.51 4.75 -1.55
N TYR A 17 -1.80 3.73 -0.73
CA TYR A 17 -1.46 2.35 -1.06
C TYR A 17 -2.71 1.61 -1.51
N LYS A 18 -2.54 0.68 -2.45
CA LYS A 18 -3.56 -0.28 -2.83
C LYS A 18 -3.06 -1.65 -2.39
N ILE A 19 -3.83 -2.34 -1.56
CA ILE A 19 -3.45 -3.65 -1.06
C ILE A 19 -4.44 -4.71 -1.52
N ILE A 20 -3.95 -5.94 -1.68
CA ILE A 20 -4.78 -7.09 -1.93
C ILE A 20 -4.72 -7.95 -0.66
N LYS A 21 -5.88 -8.18 -0.07
CA LYS A 21 -6.02 -8.96 1.16
C LYS A 21 -7.26 -9.85 1.03
N ASN A 22 -7.08 -11.16 1.19
CA ASN A 22 -8.17 -12.14 1.05
C ASN A 22 -8.89 -12.03 -0.30
N ASN A 23 -8.12 -11.80 -1.37
CA ASN A 23 -8.65 -11.62 -2.73
C ASN A 23 -9.53 -10.38 -2.90
N VAL A 24 -9.41 -9.42 -1.98
CA VAL A 24 -10.15 -8.16 -2.02
C VAL A 24 -9.15 -7.01 -2.09
N GLU A 25 -9.45 -6.06 -2.97
CA GLU A 25 -8.62 -4.88 -3.15
C GLU A 25 -9.08 -3.79 -2.17
N TRP A 26 -8.13 -3.21 -1.45
CA TRP A 26 -8.39 -2.15 -0.48
C TRP A 26 -7.53 -0.94 -0.80
N SER A 27 -8.10 0.24 -0.61
CA SER A 27 -7.36 1.50 -0.72
C SER A 27 -7.03 1.99 0.69
N VAL A 28 -5.75 2.28 0.94
CA VAL A 28 -5.28 2.64 2.28
C VAL A 28 -4.62 4.03 2.21
N PRO A 29 -5.13 5.01 2.98
CA PRO A 29 -4.55 6.35 2.98
C PRO A 29 -3.20 6.36 3.71
N LEU A 30 -2.43 7.42 3.46
CA LEU A 30 -1.13 7.62 4.14
C LEU A 30 -1.37 8.25 5.51
N ASP A 31 -1.91 7.48 6.43
CA ASP A 31 -2.25 7.93 7.76
C ASP A 31 -1.69 6.95 8.78
N GLU A 32 -0.73 7.39 9.58
CA GLU A 32 -0.06 6.55 10.57
C GLU A 32 -1.02 6.02 11.64
N ALA A 33 -2.16 6.68 11.83
CA ALA A 33 -3.18 6.22 12.76
C ALA A 33 -4.05 5.12 12.16
N ASN A 34 -3.96 4.88 10.85
CA ASN A 34 -4.73 3.84 10.18
C ASN A 34 -4.08 2.48 10.40
N THR A 35 -4.86 1.51 10.92
CA THR A 35 -4.33 0.18 11.23
C THR A 35 -3.86 -0.55 9.98
N ASP A 36 -4.53 -0.35 8.84
CA ASP A 36 -4.10 -0.97 7.60
C ASP A 36 -2.77 -0.39 7.11
N TYR A 37 -2.57 0.90 7.29
CA TYR A 37 -1.30 1.54 6.96
C TYR A 37 -0.16 0.96 7.82
N GLN A 38 -0.41 0.78 9.11
CA GLN A 38 0.56 0.18 10.02
C GLN A 38 0.88 -1.26 9.59
N ALA A 39 -0.15 -2.02 9.19
CA ALA A 39 0.04 -3.38 8.69
C ALA A 39 0.90 -3.41 7.43
N ILE A 40 0.75 -2.42 6.55
CA ILE A 40 1.58 -2.30 5.35
C ILE A 40 3.04 -2.07 5.74
N GLN A 41 3.30 -1.19 6.70
CA GLN A 41 4.67 -0.91 7.14
C GLN A 41 5.31 -2.16 7.74
N GLU A 42 4.58 -2.91 8.53
CA GLU A 42 5.05 -4.16 9.11
C GLU A 42 5.34 -5.20 8.01
N TRP A 43 4.43 -5.30 7.03
CA TRP A 43 4.60 -6.20 5.90
C TRP A 43 5.89 -5.89 5.11
N ILE A 44 6.18 -4.62 4.89
CA ILE A 44 7.40 -4.19 4.21
C ILE A 44 8.63 -4.55 5.05
N SER A 45 8.56 -4.36 6.37
CA SER A 45 9.70 -4.64 7.26
C SER A 45 10.01 -6.13 7.33
N GLU A 46 9.08 -6.98 6.96
CA GLU A 46 9.30 -8.44 6.88
C GLU A 46 10.10 -8.85 5.65
N GLY A 47 10.47 -7.91 4.80
CA GLY A 47 11.29 -8.18 3.62
C GLY A 47 10.49 -8.23 2.32
N ASN A 48 9.22 -7.87 2.34
CA ASN A 48 8.39 -7.86 1.14
C ASN A 48 8.63 -6.60 0.32
N THR A 49 8.36 -6.68 -0.98
CA THR A 49 8.58 -5.57 -1.90
C THR A 49 7.25 -4.96 -2.34
N VAL A 50 7.13 -3.65 -2.20
CA VAL A 50 5.97 -2.90 -2.68
C VAL A 50 6.11 -2.69 -4.19
N ILE A 51 5.00 -2.87 -4.92
CA ILE A 51 4.97 -2.59 -6.35
C ILE A 51 4.92 -1.08 -6.53
N ASP A 52 5.87 -0.55 -7.26
CA ASP A 52 6.00 0.88 -7.47
C ASP A 52 5.90 1.18 -8.98
N ASN A 53 4.75 1.71 -9.40
CA ASN A 53 4.48 2.07 -10.78
C ASN A 53 4.19 3.57 -10.87
N PRO A 54 5.22 4.42 -10.81
CA PRO A 54 4.99 5.87 -10.89
C PRO A 54 4.42 6.25 -12.27
N PRO A 55 3.62 7.32 -12.33
CA PRO A 55 3.13 7.80 -13.62
C PRO A 55 4.28 8.33 -14.46
N GLU A 56 4.15 8.15 -15.75
CA GLU A 56 5.13 8.67 -16.69
C GLU A 56 4.97 10.18 -16.90
#